data_4b5b0ae7d246a96f7e9da8981bb30bc3
#
_entry.id   4b5b0ae7d246a96f7e9da8981bb30bc3
#
_cell.length_a   1.000
_cell.length_b   1.000
_cell.length_c   1.000
_cell.angle_alpha   90.00
_cell.angle_beta   90.00
_cell.angle_gamma   90.00
#
_symmetry.space_group_name_H-M   'P 1'
#
loop_
_entity.id
_entity.type
_entity.pdbx_description
1 polymer ?
#
loop_
_entity_poly.entity_id
_entity_poly.type
_entity_poly.pdbx_seq_one_letter_code
_entity_poly.pdbx_strand_id
1 'polypeptide(L)'
;MLFRSLVLTDEAVRSLDTNVKMNPPLRSADDRESLRDALRRGAIACVATDHAPHARHEKEVPFEDAPFGVTGLETAFAALHTHLVLPGIVSLETLLERMSAGPARAFGLPEPRIEAGITANLVVLDLAGEWTVTEEGFRSLSANSWALGATLTGQVAKTVADGRVVFER
;
A
#
# COMPACT_ATOMS: atom_id res chain seq x y z
N MET A 1 -2.21 5.10 -9.53
CA MET A 1 -2.82 5.79 -8.37
C MET A 1 -2.08 5.42 -7.11
N LEU A 2 -1.71 6.38 -6.25
CA LEU A 2 -0.94 6.10 -5.03
C LEU A 2 -1.87 5.67 -3.89
N PHE A 3 -1.55 4.55 -3.23
CA PHE A 3 -2.40 3.93 -2.20
C PHE A 3 -2.72 4.88 -1.04
N ARG A 4 -1.76 5.69 -0.61
CA ARG A 4 -1.91 6.65 0.48
C ARG A 4 -3.00 7.71 0.24
N SER A 5 -3.18 8.14 -1.02
CA SER A 5 -4.23 9.10 -1.41
C SER A 5 -5.65 8.50 -1.38
N LEU A 6 -5.77 7.19 -1.28
CA LEU A 6 -7.04 6.49 -1.08
C LEU A 6 -7.40 6.40 0.41
N VAL A 7 -6.45 6.64 1.31
CA VAL A 7 -6.62 6.50 2.77
C VAL A 7 -6.58 7.87 3.46
N LEU A 8 -5.53 8.65 3.21
CA LEU A 8 -5.25 9.92 3.89
C LEU A 8 -5.85 11.12 3.14
N THR A 9 -6.00 12.21 3.86
CA THR A 9 -6.34 13.54 3.35
C THR A 9 -5.29 14.57 3.78
N ASP A 10 -5.38 15.78 3.26
CA ASP A 10 -4.54 16.92 3.62
C ASP A 10 -4.61 17.29 5.11
N GLU A 11 -5.68 16.91 5.81
CA GLU A 11 -5.78 17.06 7.27
C GLU A 11 -4.63 16.36 8.02
N ALA A 12 -4.11 15.25 7.48
CA ALA A 12 -2.98 14.54 8.09
C ALA A 12 -1.72 15.41 8.16
N VAL A 13 -1.53 16.35 7.23
CA VAL A 13 -0.38 17.25 7.16
C VAL A 13 -0.34 18.24 8.35
N ARG A 14 -1.48 18.48 8.99
CA ARG A 14 -1.56 19.36 10.18
C ARG A 14 -0.75 18.86 11.37
N SER A 15 -0.45 17.57 11.41
CA SER A 15 0.43 16.99 12.43
C SER A 15 1.88 17.46 12.29
N LEU A 16 2.29 17.96 11.12
CA LEU A 16 3.66 18.23 10.73
C LEU A 16 4.59 17.02 10.88
N ASP A 17 4.02 15.81 10.94
CA ASP A 17 4.79 14.58 10.87
C ASP A 17 5.39 14.45 9.47
N THR A 18 6.71 14.34 9.39
CA THR A 18 7.43 14.19 8.13
C THR A 18 7.07 12.91 7.38
N ASN A 19 6.51 11.91 8.08
CA ASN A 19 5.99 10.67 7.49
C ASN A 19 4.66 10.85 6.73
N VAL A 20 4.07 12.05 6.74
CA VAL A 20 2.95 12.40 5.86
C VAL A 20 3.35 13.40 4.77
N LYS A 21 4.64 13.79 4.71
CA LYS A 21 5.17 14.65 3.64
C LYS A 21 5.43 13.85 2.37
N MET A 22 4.56 14.00 1.38
CA MET A 22 4.60 13.21 0.14
C MET A 22 4.30 14.07 -1.09
N ASN A 23 4.80 13.60 -2.23
CA ASN A 23 4.56 14.19 -3.55
C ASN A 23 4.09 13.06 -4.51
N PRO A 24 2.95 13.22 -5.23
CA PRO A 24 1.97 14.33 -5.14
C PRO A 24 1.42 14.51 -3.72
N PRO A 25 1.05 15.74 -3.33
CA PRO A 25 0.55 16.02 -1.99
C PRO A 25 -0.80 15.34 -1.73
N LEU A 26 -1.09 15.11 -0.46
CA LEU A 26 -2.43 14.70 -0.04
C LEU A 26 -3.44 15.78 -0.39
N ARG A 27 -4.66 15.37 -0.68
CA ARG A 27 -5.75 16.23 -1.15
C ARG A 27 -6.93 16.16 -0.19
N SER A 28 -7.96 16.95 -0.48
CA SER A 28 -9.17 17.04 0.32
C SER A 28 -9.90 15.70 0.48
N ALA A 29 -10.84 15.65 1.41
CA ALA A 29 -11.73 14.50 1.57
C ALA A 29 -12.56 14.23 0.30
N ASP A 30 -13.01 15.26 -0.38
CA ASP A 30 -13.79 15.14 -1.62
C ASP A 30 -12.93 14.57 -2.77
N ASP A 31 -11.67 14.98 -2.88
CA ASP A 31 -10.72 14.40 -3.82
C ASP A 31 -10.49 12.91 -3.52
N ARG A 32 -10.32 12.54 -2.25
CA ARG A 32 -10.17 11.14 -1.84
C ARG A 32 -11.38 10.31 -2.21
N GLU A 33 -12.60 10.78 -1.94
CA GLU A 33 -13.82 10.05 -2.31
C GLU A 33 -13.96 9.92 -3.84
N SER A 34 -13.59 10.96 -4.59
CA SER A 34 -13.55 10.91 -6.05
C SER A 34 -12.57 9.84 -6.57
N LEU A 35 -11.41 9.69 -5.92
CA LEU A 35 -10.43 8.66 -6.26
C LEU A 35 -10.93 7.24 -5.92
N ARG A 36 -11.59 7.06 -4.77
CA ARG A 36 -12.22 5.80 -4.36
C ARG A 36 -13.30 5.38 -5.35
N ASP A 37 -14.11 6.33 -5.78
CA ASP A 37 -15.14 6.10 -6.79
C ASP A 37 -14.55 5.73 -8.16
N ALA A 38 -13.49 6.42 -8.58
CA ALA A 38 -12.77 6.11 -9.82
C ALA A 38 -12.11 4.72 -9.77
N LEU A 39 -11.57 4.31 -8.61
CA LEU A 39 -11.03 2.96 -8.40
C LEU A 39 -12.13 1.91 -8.54
N ARG A 40 -13.27 2.12 -7.87
CA ARG A 40 -14.44 1.22 -7.90
C ARG A 40 -15.01 1.05 -9.30
N ARG A 41 -15.14 2.13 -10.07
CA ARG A 41 -15.66 2.12 -11.45
C ARG A 41 -14.64 1.62 -12.48
N GLY A 42 -13.42 1.33 -12.10
CA GLY A 42 -12.38 0.83 -13.01
C GLY A 42 -11.66 1.90 -13.84
N ALA A 43 -11.92 3.18 -13.59
CA ALA A 43 -11.19 4.27 -14.25
C ALA A 43 -9.72 4.34 -13.83
N ILE A 44 -9.38 3.78 -12.65
CA ILE A 44 -8.02 3.61 -12.18
C ILE A 44 -7.61 2.16 -12.42
N ALA A 45 -6.65 1.94 -13.31
CA ALA A 45 -6.20 0.61 -13.71
C ALA A 45 -5.33 -0.08 -12.66
N CYS A 46 -4.55 0.67 -11.88
CA CYS A 46 -3.63 0.09 -10.90
C CYS A 46 -3.41 1.00 -9.68
N VAL A 47 -3.08 0.38 -8.56
CA VAL A 47 -2.59 1.02 -7.35
C VAL A 47 -1.07 0.86 -7.27
N ALA A 48 -0.37 1.93 -6.93
CA ALA A 48 1.08 1.95 -6.75
C ALA A 48 1.44 2.40 -5.33
N THR A 49 2.57 1.96 -4.83
CA THR A 49 3.05 2.34 -3.49
C THR A 49 3.85 3.62 -3.49
N ASP A 50 4.63 3.87 -4.55
CA ASP A 50 5.61 4.96 -4.57
C ASP A 50 6.54 4.84 -3.35
N HIS A 51 7.06 3.64 -3.13
CA HIS A 51 7.87 3.29 -1.98
C HIS A 51 9.18 4.07 -1.99
N ALA A 52 9.33 4.97 -1.03
CA ALA A 52 10.46 5.89 -0.92
C ALA A 52 11.06 5.81 0.50
N PRO A 53 11.97 4.88 0.76
CA PRO A 53 12.68 4.82 2.02
C PRO A 53 13.67 5.98 2.16
N HIS A 54 13.64 6.64 3.30
CA HIS A 54 14.55 7.71 3.69
C HIS A 54 15.22 7.36 5.01
N ALA A 55 16.46 7.75 5.18
CA ALA A 55 17.16 7.54 6.44
C ALA A 55 16.50 8.33 7.57
N ARG A 56 16.58 7.81 8.80
CA ARG A 56 15.95 8.42 9.97
C ARG A 56 16.32 9.91 10.10
N HIS A 57 17.60 10.24 9.99
CA HIS A 57 18.09 11.61 10.12
C HIS A 57 17.57 12.58 9.03
N GLU A 58 17.13 12.05 7.89
CA GLU A 58 16.51 12.86 6.84
C GLU A 58 15.04 13.18 7.16
N LYS A 59 14.40 12.35 7.98
CA LYS A 59 13.00 12.55 8.40
C LYS A 59 12.90 13.21 9.78
N GLU A 60 13.92 13.14 10.63
CA GLU A 60 13.99 13.80 11.93
C GLU A 60 14.47 15.26 11.82
N VAL A 61 13.87 16.00 10.92
CA VAL A 61 14.12 17.42 10.66
C VAL A 61 12.79 18.18 10.63
N PRO A 62 12.78 19.53 10.67
CA PRO A 62 11.53 20.29 10.48
C PRO A 62 10.79 19.86 9.22
N PHE A 63 9.45 19.93 9.27
CA PHE A 63 8.60 19.44 8.17
C PHE A 63 8.98 20.07 6.82
N GLU A 64 9.34 21.35 6.81
CA GLU A 64 9.72 22.08 5.61
C GLU A 64 10.99 21.53 4.94
N ASP A 65 11.94 21.06 5.75
CA ASP A 65 13.26 20.59 5.31
C ASP A 65 13.25 19.09 4.95
N ALA A 66 12.28 18.32 5.44
CA ALA A 66 12.22 16.89 5.21
C ALA A 66 11.99 16.57 3.72
N PRO A 67 12.64 15.53 3.18
CA PRO A 67 12.39 15.06 1.83
C PRO A 67 10.98 14.49 1.69
N PHE A 68 10.41 14.60 0.48
CA PHE A 68 9.16 13.96 0.13
C PHE A 68 9.32 12.45 0.00
N GLY A 69 8.31 11.71 0.43
CA GLY A 69 8.25 10.27 0.24
C GLY A 69 8.13 9.49 1.53
N VAL A 70 7.50 8.33 1.41
CA VAL A 70 7.26 7.40 2.52
C VAL A 70 7.37 5.96 2.04
N THR A 71 7.63 5.03 2.95
CA THR A 71 7.57 3.61 2.65
C THR A 71 6.13 3.16 2.42
N GLY A 72 5.91 2.14 1.60
CA GLY A 72 4.57 1.67 1.30
C GLY A 72 4.45 0.20 0.89
N LEU A 73 5.54 -0.47 0.48
CA LEU A 73 5.46 -1.84 -0.03
C LEU A 73 4.86 -2.81 1.00
N GLU A 74 5.27 -2.70 2.25
CA GLU A 74 4.90 -3.65 3.31
C GLU A 74 3.55 -3.36 3.96
N THR A 75 3.04 -2.13 3.80
CA THR A 75 1.79 -1.69 4.43
C THR A 75 0.63 -1.51 3.44
N ALA A 76 0.90 -1.45 2.12
CA ALA A 76 -0.10 -1.08 1.13
C ALA A 76 -1.33 -2.00 1.13
N PHE A 77 -1.14 -3.33 1.11
CA PHE A 77 -2.26 -4.25 1.13
C PHE A 77 -3.09 -4.11 2.41
N ALA A 78 -2.44 -4.19 3.58
CA ALA A 78 -3.13 -4.11 4.86
C ALA A 78 -3.87 -2.77 5.04
N ALA A 79 -3.23 -1.65 4.67
CA ALA A 79 -3.86 -0.34 4.76
C ALA A 79 -5.11 -0.23 3.85
N LEU A 80 -5.02 -0.70 2.61
CA LEU A 80 -6.16 -0.68 1.68
C LEU A 80 -7.25 -1.68 2.10
N HIS A 81 -6.88 -2.85 2.59
CA HIS A 81 -7.82 -3.82 3.13
C HIS A 81 -8.59 -3.23 4.32
N THR A 82 -7.86 -2.65 5.29
CA THR A 82 -8.44 -2.05 6.49
C THR A 82 -9.37 -0.87 6.16
N HIS A 83 -8.94 0.02 5.26
CA HIS A 83 -9.64 1.29 5.05
C HIS A 83 -10.61 1.30 3.86
N LEU A 84 -10.54 0.31 2.95
CA LEU A 84 -11.41 0.26 1.79
C LEU A 84 -12.23 -1.03 1.70
N VAL A 85 -11.62 -2.18 1.98
CA VAL A 85 -12.32 -3.47 1.83
C VAL A 85 -13.23 -3.74 3.04
N LEU A 86 -12.70 -3.66 4.25
CA LEU A 86 -13.52 -3.92 5.47
C LEU A 86 -14.73 -2.97 5.59
N PRO A 87 -14.64 -1.68 5.28
CA PRO A 87 -15.80 -0.80 5.26
C PRO A 87 -16.73 -1.00 4.03
N GLY A 88 -16.37 -1.89 3.08
CA GLY A 88 -17.18 -2.15 1.89
C GLY A 88 -17.11 -1.06 0.81
N ILE A 89 -16.08 -0.19 0.83
CA ILE A 89 -15.89 0.86 -0.18
C ILE A 89 -15.52 0.25 -1.53
N VAL A 90 -14.64 -0.76 -1.53
CA VAL A 90 -14.32 -1.60 -2.69
C VAL A 90 -14.34 -3.07 -2.30
N SER A 91 -14.60 -3.98 -3.26
CA SER A 91 -14.50 -5.41 -2.99
C SER A 91 -13.03 -5.86 -2.93
N LEU A 92 -12.78 -6.98 -2.24
CA LEU A 92 -11.45 -7.58 -2.20
C LEU A 92 -10.95 -7.93 -3.61
N GLU A 93 -11.84 -8.47 -4.47
CA GLU A 93 -11.48 -8.79 -5.86
C GLU A 93 -11.03 -7.55 -6.61
N THR A 94 -11.74 -6.44 -6.47
CA THR A 94 -11.34 -5.16 -7.09
C THR A 94 -9.97 -4.73 -6.59
N LEU A 95 -9.71 -4.79 -5.29
CA LEU A 95 -8.40 -4.43 -4.74
C LEU A 95 -7.29 -5.32 -5.30
N LEU A 96 -7.46 -6.63 -5.26
CA LEU A 96 -6.46 -7.59 -5.75
C LEU A 96 -6.22 -7.42 -7.26
N GLU A 97 -7.26 -7.20 -8.02
CA GLU A 97 -7.16 -6.92 -9.44
C GLU A 97 -6.33 -5.66 -9.71
N ARG A 98 -6.56 -4.55 -8.99
CA ARG A 98 -5.81 -3.29 -9.14
C ARG A 98 -4.38 -3.36 -8.60
N MET A 99 -4.04 -4.34 -7.79
CA MET A 99 -2.68 -4.57 -7.28
C MET A 99 -1.91 -5.66 -8.04
N SER A 100 -2.56 -6.41 -8.93
CA SER A 100 -1.96 -7.56 -9.61
C SER A 100 -2.22 -7.55 -11.13
N ALA A 101 -3.37 -8.02 -11.59
CA ALA A 101 -3.67 -8.13 -13.03
C ALA A 101 -3.79 -6.77 -13.72
N GLY A 102 -4.34 -5.76 -13.05
CA GLY A 102 -4.44 -4.40 -13.58
C GLY A 102 -3.07 -3.80 -13.95
N PRO A 103 -2.08 -3.78 -13.04
CA PRO A 103 -0.71 -3.41 -13.38
C PRO A 103 -0.12 -4.23 -14.53
N ALA A 104 -0.30 -5.55 -14.52
CA ALA A 104 0.24 -6.40 -15.58
C ALA A 104 -0.30 -5.97 -16.96
N ARG A 105 -1.61 -5.77 -17.10
CA ARG A 105 -2.21 -5.27 -18.34
C ARG A 105 -1.72 -3.87 -18.71
N ALA A 106 -1.64 -2.96 -17.72
CA ALA A 106 -1.22 -1.58 -17.97
C ALA A 106 0.21 -1.47 -18.51
N PHE A 107 1.08 -2.39 -18.10
CA PHE A 107 2.49 -2.42 -18.52
C PHE A 107 2.80 -3.47 -19.58
N GLY A 108 1.80 -4.16 -20.15
CA GLY A 108 2.00 -5.19 -21.16
C GLY A 108 2.74 -6.43 -20.66
N LEU A 109 2.64 -6.73 -19.36
CA LEU A 109 3.20 -7.93 -18.75
C LEU A 109 2.23 -9.11 -18.86
N PRO A 110 2.73 -10.36 -18.79
CA PRO A 110 1.86 -11.53 -18.69
C PRO A 110 0.90 -11.39 -17.49
N GLU A 111 -0.39 -11.63 -17.71
CA GLU A 111 -1.35 -11.59 -16.62
C GLU A 111 -1.08 -12.70 -15.60
N PRO A 112 -1.03 -12.37 -14.31
CA PRO A 112 -0.89 -13.37 -13.26
C PRO A 112 -2.12 -14.28 -13.23
N ARG A 113 -1.89 -15.59 -13.10
CA ARG A 113 -2.94 -16.59 -13.00
C ARG A 113 -2.49 -17.77 -12.16
N ILE A 114 -3.47 -18.47 -11.60
CA ILE A 114 -3.25 -19.71 -10.88
C ILE A 114 -3.73 -20.83 -11.78
N GLU A 115 -2.79 -21.57 -12.35
CA GLU A 115 -3.06 -22.62 -13.31
C GLU A 115 -2.05 -23.76 -13.13
N ALA A 116 -2.51 -25.01 -13.27
CA ALA A 116 -1.62 -26.14 -13.18
C ALA A 116 -0.60 -26.17 -14.33
N GLY A 117 0.66 -26.44 -14.02
CA GLY A 117 1.74 -26.53 -14.99
C GLY A 117 2.53 -25.23 -15.23
N ILE A 118 2.13 -24.11 -14.63
CA ILE A 118 2.90 -22.87 -14.65
C ILE A 118 3.73 -22.70 -13.38
N THR A 119 4.81 -21.92 -13.50
CA THR A 119 5.65 -21.59 -12.33
C THR A 119 4.85 -20.77 -11.33
N ALA A 120 4.84 -21.22 -10.07
CA ALA A 120 4.08 -20.57 -9.02
C ALA A 120 4.71 -19.23 -8.61
N ASN A 121 3.95 -18.15 -8.78
CA ASN A 121 4.21 -16.82 -8.22
C ASN A 121 2.94 -16.41 -7.46
N LEU A 122 2.93 -16.63 -6.15
CA LEU A 122 1.73 -16.59 -5.33
C LEU A 122 1.95 -15.80 -4.05
N VAL A 123 0.90 -15.15 -3.58
CA VAL A 123 0.83 -14.57 -2.25
C VAL A 123 -0.35 -15.19 -1.51
N VAL A 124 -0.10 -15.66 -0.30
CA VAL A 124 -1.15 -16.11 0.64
C VAL A 124 -1.42 -14.98 1.61
N LEU A 125 -2.67 -14.58 1.71
CA LEU A 125 -3.11 -13.48 2.55
C LEU A 125 -3.90 -14.02 3.75
N ASP A 126 -3.56 -13.57 4.95
CA ASP A 126 -4.41 -13.67 6.12
C ASP A 126 -5.27 -12.40 6.17
N LEU A 127 -6.56 -12.55 5.92
CA LEU A 127 -7.50 -11.43 5.81
C LEU A 127 -8.05 -10.97 7.17
N ALA A 128 -7.89 -11.79 8.22
CA ALA A 128 -8.43 -11.52 9.55
C ALA A 128 -7.38 -11.09 10.56
N GLY A 129 -6.11 -11.41 10.31
CA GLY A 129 -5.02 -11.10 11.24
C GLY A 129 -4.83 -9.61 11.43
N GLU A 130 -4.89 -9.17 12.67
CA GLU A 130 -4.58 -7.79 13.06
C GLU A 130 -3.12 -7.69 13.49
N TRP A 131 -2.49 -6.58 13.17
CA TRP A 131 -1.12 -6.29 13.56
C TRP A 131 -0.87 -4.80 13.68
N THR A 132 0.00 -4.43 14.61
CA THR A 132 0.44 -3.04 14.76
C THR A 132 1.69 -2.80 13.93
N VAL A 133 1.70 -1.72 13.17
CA VAL A 133 2.86 -1.32 12.37
C VAL A 133 3.92 -0.74 13.30
N THR A 134 5.05 -1.43 13.44
CA THR A 134 6.20 -0.98 14.24
C THR A 134 7.43 -0.82 13.37
N GLU A 135 8.43 -0.07 13.82
CA GLU A 135 9.68 0.11 13.09
C GLU A 135 10.41 -1.23 12.86
N GLU A 136 10.43 -2.09 13.88
CA GLU A 136 11.09 -3.40 13.84
C GLU A 136 10.37 -4.38 12.87
N GLY A 137 9.11 -4.10 12.54
CA GLY A 137 8.32 -4.91 11.61
C GLY A 137 8.73 -4.73 10.15
N PHE A 138 9.44 -3.65 9.82
CA PHE A 138 9.88 -3.38 8.44
C PHE A 138 11.10 -4.20 8.06
N ARG A 139 11.08 -4.73 6.83
CA ARG A 139 12.24 -5.34 6.17
C ARG A 139 12.97 -4.35 5.27
N SER A 140 12.31 -3.27 4.89
CA SER A 140 12.91 -2.12 4.23
C SER A 140 14.01 -1.53 5.12
N LEU A 141 15.04 -0.92 4.52
CA LEU A 141 16.12 -0.25 5.25
C LEU A 141 15.65 0.98 6.04
N SER A 142 14.41 1.39 5.86
CA SER A 142 13.80 2.50 6.57
C SER A 142 12.34 2.20 6.89
N ALA A 143 11.88 2.73 8.01
CA ALA A 143 10.51 2.62 8.51
C ALA A 143 9.73 3.95 8.42
N ASN A 144 10.13 4.89 7.56
CA ASN A 144 9.45 6.17 7.40
C ASN A 144 8.05 6.00 6.80
N SER A 145 7.12 5.59 7.63
CA SER A 145 5.74 5.25 7.25
C SER A 145 4.72 6.07 8.03
N TRP A 146 3.73 6.60 7.33
CA TRP A 146 2.57 7.25 7.94
C TRP A 146 1.73 6.30 8.80
N ALA A 147 1.90 5.00 8.62
CA ALA A 147 1.13 3.98 9.33
C ALA A 147 1.78 3.52 10.64
N LEU A 148 2.94 4.07 11.03
CA LEU A 148 3.58 3.72 12.31
C LEU A 148 2.62 3.89 13.49
N GLY A 149 2.52 2.88 14.34
CA GLY A 149 1.62 2.82 15.47
C GLY A 149 0.16 2.47 15.13
N ALA A 150 -0.21 2.45 13.86
CA ALA A 150 -1.55 2.04 13.45
C ALA A 150 -1.74 0.53 13.56
N THR A 151 -2.94 0.09 13.96
CA THR A 151 -3.37 -1.29 13.83
C THR A 151 -4.04 -1.48 12.48
N LEU A 152 -3.52 -2.41 11.69
CA LEU A 152 -4.06 -2.78 10.39
C LEU A 152 -4.54 -4.23 10.41
N THR A 153 -5.58 -4.50 9.63
CA THR A 153 -6.13 -5.85 9.42
C THR A 153 -5.74 -6.35 8.04
N GLY A 154 -5.36 -7.61 7.96
CA GLY A 154 -4.87 -8.24 6.74
C GLY A 154 -3.36 -8.16 6.61
N GLN A 155 -2.76 -9.27 6.27
CA GLN A 155 -1.31 -9.39 6.14
C GLN A 155 -0.92 -10.47 5.15
N VAL A 156 0.30 -10.35 4.62
CA VAL A 156 0.90 -11.42 3.83
C VAL A 156 1.39 -12.51 4.77
N ALA A 157 0.82 -13.71 4.65
CA ALA A 157 1.23 -14.89 5.42
C ALA A 157 2.38 -15.62 4.72
N LYS A 158 2.34 -15.69 3.36
CA LYS A 158 3.38 -16.40 2.60
C LYS A 158 3.53 -15.79 1.21
N THR A 159 4.76 -15.74 0.71
CA THR A 159 5.07 -15.39 -0.68
C THR A 159 5.85 -16.53 -1.33
N VAL A 160 5.40 -16.94 -2.50
CA VAL A 160 6.08 -17.90 -3.37
C VAL A 160 6.53 -17.16 -4.62
N ALA A 161 7.82 -17.23 -4.95
CA ALA A 161 8.40 -16.71 -6.17
C ALA A 161 9.19 -17.81 -6.86
N ASP A 162 8.98 -17.97 -8.17
CA ASP A 162 9.60 -19.01 -8.99
C ASP A 162 9.48 -20.42 -8.36
N GLY A 163 8.29 -20.73 -7.81
CA GLY A 163 8.01 -22.02 -7.18
C GLY A 163 8.65 -22.22 -5.80
N ARG A 164 9.30 -21.21 -5.23
CA ARG A 164 9.98 -21.28 -3.93
C ARG A 164 9.32 -20.36 -2.93
N VAL A 165 9.18 -20.81 -1.68
CA VAL A 165 8.77 -19.95 -0.57
C VAL A 165 9.91 -18.99 -0.28
N VAL A 166 9.69 -17.69 -0.50
CA VAL A 166 10.67 -16.62 -0.26
C VAL A 166 10.34 -15.78 0.97
N PHE A 167 9.11 -15.91 1.46
CA PHE A 167 8.66 -15.30 2.70
C PHE A 167 7.60 -16.17 3.36
N GLU A 168 7.68 -16.31 4.67
CA GLU A 168 6.66 -16.93 5.53
C GLU A 168 6.69 -16.25 6.89
N ARG A 169 5.51 -15.96 7.44
CA ARG A 169 5.33 -15.34 8.75
C ARG A 169 5.05 -16.40 9.80
#